data_b97082c82f4de27b8cc407b12cb718a9
#
_entry.id   b97082c82f4de27b8cc407b12cb718a9
#
_cell.length_a   1.000
_cell.length_b   1.000
_cell.length_c   1.000
_cell.angle_alpha   90.00
_cell.angle_beta   90.00
_cell.angle_gamma   90.00
#
_symmetry.space_group_name_H-M   'P 1'
#
loop_
_entity.id
_entity.type
_entity.pdbx_description
1 polymer ?
#
loop_
_entity_poly.entity_id
_entity_poly.type
_entity_poly.pdbx_seq_one_letter_code
_entity_poly.pdbx_strand_id
1 'polypeptide(L)'
;MYPIQNTSKNEETKEPVKKVAAYCRVSSASEEQLSSFNAQVNYYKRYICDNPDYEFAGIYADEGISGTSLKNRKAFNQMMEEAKAGKVDMIITKSISRFGRNTIDTLNSIRALKELGVDVYFEKENIHTINSEGELLITLLSALAQQTSKSQSENVKWGIHKQYERGNIKSIASGKFLGYTKDEEGNLIIDEKEEDIVKRIYKEFLDGYGTHQIASKLTKEKVPMTFGGKGWCASHIMRVLTNEKYKGDFKFQKTYNTCYLTKKRAKNNGELPQYYLENTHPAIIDKETWQLVQLEFKRQEEYKEKHHLSKSGYHNRSDKFPFSGRIICGTCGNTYMQMTDEDGSKYFRCKTFLGNKYTHIEGREFTPKPQKRWSTNPSVIKRRKDPPPSQMYCSDIKIDKERVERAFLEAFNKMVDEVDNIKESENLLENYRAKELKKLLEKGKIKSIDKDIVRRVLEKILVDENGELEVRFLAGCGVGV
;
A
#
# COMPACT_ATOMS: atom_id res chain seq x y z
N MET A 1 74.80 -51.58 -10.38
CA MET A 1 74.05 -50.36 -10.09
C MET A 1 72.74 -50.78 -9.44
N TYR A 2 72.60 -50.59 -8.12
CA TYR A 2 71.40 -50.90 -7.39
C TYR A 2 70.68 -49.54 -7.09
N PRO A 3 69.37 -49.44 -7.22
CA PRO A 3 68.66 -48.17 -6.90
C PRO A 3 68.56 -48.01 -5.38
N ILE A 4 68.92 -46.82 -4.91
CA ILE A 4 68.76 -46.38 -3.51
C ILE A 4 67.26 -46.16 -3.26
N GLN A 5 66.68 -46.97 -2.34
CA GLN A 5 65.36 -46.72 -1.81
C GLN A 5 65.45 -45.56 -0.84
N ASN A 6 64.85 -44.43 -1.24
CA ASN A 6 64.59 -43.35 -0.33
C ASN A 6 63.45 -43.75 0.62
N THR A 7 63.77 -44.09 1.84
CA THR A 7 62.85 -44.17 2.96
C THR A 7 62.48 -42.73 3.38
N SER A 8 61.43 -42.16 2.74
CA SER A 8 60.78 -40.98 3.29
C SER A 8 60.10 -41.41 4.59
N LYS A 9 60.59 -40.90 5.71
CA LYS A 9 59.88 -40.93 6.99
C LYS A 9 58.52 -40.27 6.78
N ASN A 10 57.42 -41.05 6.92
CA ASN A 10 56.12 -40.54 7.18
C ASN A 10 56.18 -39.82 8.54
N GLU A 11 56.32 -38.53 8.55
CA GLU A 11 55.93 -37.74 9.69
C GLU A 11 54.39 -37.84 9.78
N GLU A 12 53.91 -38.63 10.73
CA GLU A 12 52.49 -38.58 11.15
C GLU A 12 52.24 -37.18 11.64
N THR A 13 51.62 -36.35 10.79
CA THR A 13 51.08 -35.08 11.20
C THR A 13 49.94 -35.38 12.17
N LYS A 14 50.21 -35.29 13.49
CA LYS A 14 49.16 -35.31 14.51
C LYS A 14 48.15 -34.24 14.15
N GLU A 15 46.91 -34.65 13.91
CA GLU A 15 45.80 -33.68 13.75
C GLU A 15 45.76 -32.76 14.99
N PRO A 16 45.50 -31.45 14.82
CA PRO A 16 45.46 -30.54 15.95
C PRO A 16 44.33 -30.96 16.90
N VAL A 17 44.62 -30.93 18.21
CA VAL A 17 43.67 -31.26 19.27
C VAL A 17 42.43 -30.34 19.14
N LYS A 18 41.25 -30.93 19.02
CA LYS A 18 39.98 -30.18 18.80
C LYS A 18 39.45 -29.68 20.13
N LYS A 19 39.08 -28.40 20.18
CA LYS A 19 38.39 -27.78 21.31
C LYS A 19 36.91 -28.17 21.30
N VAL A 20 36.52 -29.06 22.23
CA VAL A 20 35.20 -29.69 22.25
C VAL A 20 34.38 -29.17 23.41
N ALA A 21 33.15 -28.70 23.08
CA ALA A 21 32.14 -28.31 24.05
C ALA A 21 30.96 -29.28 24.04
N ALA A 22 30.26 -29.41 25.16
CA ALA A 22 29.00 -30.16 25.19
C ALA A 22 27.80 -29.25 25.40
N TYR A 23 26.71 -29.56 24.70
CA TYR A 23 25.43 -28.89 24.94
C TYR A 23 24.40 -29.87 25.51
N CYS A 24 23.86 -29.53 26.70
CA CYS A 24 22.88 -30.32 27.42
C CYS A 24 21.54 -29.55 27.55
N ARG A 25 20.41 -30.24 27.37
CA ARG A 25 19.09 -29.70 27.61
C ARG A 25 18.16 -30.70 28.29
N VAL A 26 17.57 -30.33 29.42
CA VAL A 26 16.55 -31.10 30.15
C VAL A 26 15.16 -30.56 29.97
N SER A 27 14.12 -31.37 30.15
CA SER A 27 12.75 -31.04 29.73
C SER A 27 11.87 -30.44 30.80
N SER A 28 12.18 -30.47 32.08
CA SER A 28 11.43 -29.85 33.20
C SER A 28 12.22 -29.85 34.51
N ALA A 29 11.72 -29.14 35.55
CA ALA A 29 12.37 -28.90 36.82
C ALA A 29 11.90 -29.88 37.90
N SER A 30 11.84 -31.20 37.66
CA SER A 30 11.58 -32.16 38.73
C SER A 30 12.89 -32.65 39.32
N GLU A 31 12.90 -33.03 40.62
CA GLU A 31 14.10 -33.49 41.33
C GLU A 31 14.78 -34.70 40.67
N GLU A 32 14.02 -35.62 40.11
CA GLU A 32 14.54 -36.75 39.30
C GLU A 32 15.26 -36.31 38.03
N GLN A 33 14.94 -35.15 37.50
CA GLN A 33 15.57 -34.63 36.28
C GLN A 33 16.80 -33.79 36.57
N LEU A 34 16.92 -33.20 37.76
CA LEU A 34 18.15 -32.60 38.24
C LEU A 34 19.26 -33.65 38.42
N SER A 35 18.92 -34.84 38.91
CA SER A 35 19.86 -35.96 38.99
C SER A 35 20.30 -36.44 37.59
N SER A 36 19.36 -36.50 36.64
CA SER A 36 19.65 -36.85 35.23
C SER A 36 20.47 -35.78 34.54
N PHE A 37 20.28 -34.49 34.88
CA PHE A 37 21.04 -33.37 34.35
C PHE A 37 22.52 -33.45 34.78
N ASN A 38 22.76 -33.60 36.08
CA ASN A 38 24.11 -33.75 36.63
C ASN A 38 24.81 -34.96 36.07
N ALA A 39 24.08 -36.05 35.85
CA ALA A 39 24.62 -37.26 35.23
C ALA A 39 25.08 -37.01 33.77
N GLN A 40 24.29 -36.25 32.97
CA GLN A 40 24.65 -35.88 31.59
C GLN A 40 25.88 -34.95 31.57
N VAL A 41 25.94 -33.96 32.44
CA VAL A 41 27.06 -33.03 32.56
C VAL A 41 28.35 -33.80 32.88
N ASN A 42 28.29 -34.71 33.89
CA ASN A 42 29.43 -35.52 34.29
C ASN A 42 29.84 -36.52 33.20
N TYR A 43 28.87 -37.10 32.48
CA TYR A 43 29.11 -37.98 31.37
C TYR A 43 29.91 -37.28 30.27
N TYR A 44 29.43 -36.10 29.75
CA TYR A 44 30.13 -35.41 28.68
C TYR A 44 31.47 -34.84 29.10
N LYS A 45 31.59 -34.42 30.38
CA LYS A 45 32.90 -33.99 30.89
C LYS A 45 33.92 -35.11 30.82
N ARG A 46 33.56 -36.33 31.27
CA ARG A 46 34.43 -37.51 31.15
C ARG A 46 34.68 -37.87 29.70
N TYR A 47 33.64 -37.96 28.90
CA TYR A 47 33.73 -38.30 27.47
C TYR A 47 34.75 -37.43 26.72
N ILE A 48 34.75 -36.12 27.00
CA ILE A 48 35.67 -35.17 26.35
C ILE A 48 37.09 -35.30 26.98
N CYS A 49 37.20 -35.34 28.30
CA CYS A 49 38.49 -35.36 28.97
C CYS A 49 39.26 -36.69 28.81
N ASP A 50 38.54 -37.81 28.63
CA ASP A 50 39.17 -39.14 28.46
C ASP A 50 39.65 -39.36 27.00
N ASN A 51 39.29 -38.50 26.06
CA ASN A 51 39.73 -38.58 24.68
C ASN A 51 40.99 -37.71 24.47
N PRO A 52 42.13 -38.31 24.06
CA PRO A 52 43.40 -37.59 23.87
C PRO A 52 43.40 -36.57 22.73
N ASP A 53 42.46 -36.68 21.79
CA ASP A 53 42.33 -35.79 20.63
C ASP A 53 41.43 -34.57 20.94
N TYR A 54 40.88 -34.49 22.16
CA TYR A 54 39.95 -33.43 22.57
C TYR A 54 40.51 -32.54 23.68
N GLU A 55 40.35 -31.23 23.50
CA GLU A 55 40.55 -30.22 24.54
C GLU A 55 39.19 -29.78 25.08
N PHE A 56 39.01 -29.80 26.40
CA PHE A 56 37.75 -29.44 27.02
C PHE A 56 37.49 -27.91 26.94
N ALA A 57 36.51 -27.49 26.13
CA ALA A 57 36.14 -26.09 25.92
C ALA A 57 34.99 -25.63 26.82
N GLY A 58 34.20 -26.56 27.39
CA GLY A 58 33.11 -26.20 28.30
C GLY A 58 31.85 -27.05 28.17
N ILE A 59 30.93 -26.87 29.15
CA ILE A 59 29.59 -27.48 29.12
C ILE A 59 28.57 -26.37 29.21
N TYR A 60 27.66 -26.31 28.24
CA TYR A 60 26.56 -25.37 28.16
C TYR A 60 25.26 -26.10 28.41
N ALA A 61 24.56 -25.66 29.42
CA ALA A 61 23.37 -26.38 29.88
C ALA A 61 22.20 -25.43 30.10
N ASP A 62 21.10 -25.66 29.39
CA ASP A 62 19.85 -24.94 29.57
C ASP A 62 18.82 -25.82 30.28
N GLU A 63 18.29 -25.33 31.41
CA GLU A 63 17.16 -25.96 32.08
C GLU A 63 15.86 -25.74 31.26
N GLY A 64 14.99 -26.77 31.27
CA GLY A 64 13.81 -26.81 30.43
C GLY A 64 12.74 -25.78 30.81
N ILE A 65 12.93 -24.54 30.40
CA ILE A 65 11.87 -23.53 30.45
C ILE A 65 10.92 -23.77 29.26
N SER A 66 9.63 -23.91 29.55
CA SER A 66 8.56 -23.99 28.55
C SER A 66 8.42 -22.66 27.82
N GLY A 67 9.15 -22.45 26.76
CA GLY A 67 9.06 -21.26 25.94
C GLY A 67 9.65 -21.47 24.54
N THR A 68 8.94 -21.04 23.51
CA THR A 68 9.28 -21.24 22.10
C THR A 68 10.37 -20.31 21.56
N SER A 69 10.90 -19.39 22.38
CA SER A 69 11.84 -18.35 21.94
C SER A 69 13.31 -18.72 22.24
N LEU A 70 14.18 -18.54 21.26
CA LEU A 70 15.65 -18.61 21.40
C LEU A 70 16.20 -17.64 22.45
N LYS A 71 15.51 -16.52 22.70
CA LYS A 71 15.91 -15.47 23.65
C LYS A 71 16.11 -16.01 25.08
N ASN A 72 15.47 -17.10 25.46
CA ASN A 72 15.51 -17.67 26.81
C ASN A 72 16.57 -18.78 26.98
N ARG A 73 17.38 -19.10 25.94
CA ARG A 73 18.42 -20.13 25.96
C ARG A 73 19.79 -19.46 26.21
N LYS A 74 20.03 -19.04 27.44
CA LYS A 74 21.25 -18.29 27.78
C LYS A 74 22.54 -19.08 27.52
N ALA A 75 22.56 -20.33 27.93
CA ALA A 75 23.75 -21.19 27.75
C ALA A 75 23.99 -21.53 26.27
N PHE A 76 22.93 -21.81 25.50
CA PHE A 76 23.05 -22.03 24.06
C PHE A 76 23.56 -20.77 23.32
N ASN A 77 23.04 -19.58 23.67
CA ASN A 77 23.51 -18.36 23.06
C ASN A 77 24.98 -18.08 23.40
N GLN A 78 25.37 -18.30 24.66
CA GLN A 78 26.77 -18.19 25.08
C GLN A 78 27.65 -19.13 24.26
N MET A 79 27.27 -20.41 24.11
CA MET A 79 27.97 -21.38 23.30
C MET A 79 28.17 -20.92 21.85
N MET A 80 27.11 -20.35 21.25
CA MET A 80 27.18 -19.82 19.87
C MET A 80 28.12 -18.61 19.77
N GLU A 81 28.18 -17.74 20.77
CA GLU A 81 29.11 -16.61 20.79
C GLU A 81 30.58 -17.09 20.99
N GLU A 82 30.80 -18.08 21.81
CA GLU A 82 32.14 -18.65 21.99
C GLU A 82 32.62 -19.45 20.76
N ALA A 83 31.70 -20.12 20.05
CA ALA A 83 31.99 -20.72 18.74
C ALA A 83 32.38 -19.64 17.70
N LYS A 84 31.68 -18.52 17.64
CA LYS A 84 32.07 -17.40 16.78
C LYS A 84 33.42 -16.79 17.13
N ALA A 85 33.77 -16.80 18.41
CA ALA A 85 35.07 -16.34 18.87
C ALA A 85 36.23 -17.34 18.63
N GLY A 86 35.99 -18.49 17.98
CA GLY A 86 37.00 -19.50 17.68
C GLY A 86 37.49 -20.29 18.92
N LYS A 87 36.67 -20.31 20.00
CA LYS A 87 37.00 -21.05 21.23
C LYS A 87 36.50 -22.50 21.23
N VAL A 88 35.65 -22.85 20.25
CA VAL A 88 35.03 -24.17 20.13
C VAL A 88 35.16 -24.64 18.69
N ASP A 89 35.71 -25.84 18.46
CA ASP A 89 35.85 -26.47 17.15
C ASP A 89 34.79 -27.56 16.92
N MET A 90 34.27 -28.16 18.01
CA MET A 90 33.22 -29.15 17.94
C MET A 90 32.26 -29.05 19.12
N ILE A 91 30.99 -29.27 18.86
CA ILE A 91 29.92 -29.32 19.87
C ILE A 91 29.33 -30.73 19.90
N ILE A 92 29.30 -31.37 21.06
CA ILE A 92 28.64 -32.65 21.27
C ILE A 92 27.29 -32.43 21.92
N THR A 93 26.27 -33.09 21.43
CA THR A 93 24.94 -33.10 22.03
C THR A 93 24.25 -34.45 21.86
N LYS A 94 23.34 -34.79 22.78
CA LYS A 94 22.68 -36.09 22.82
C LYS A 94 21.90 -36.42 21.56
N SER A 95 21.20 -35.42 20.98
CA SER A 95 20.36 -35.63 19.80
C SER A 95 19.98 -34.32 19.14
N ILE A 96 19.53 -34.36 17.89
CA ILE A 96 18.99 -33.22 17.15
C ILE A 96 17.84 -32.55 17.92
N SER A 97 16.94 -33.31 18.53
CA SER A 97 15.82 -32.80 19.31
C SER A 97 16.22 -32.08 20.60
N ARG A 98 17.41 -32.31 21.11
CA ARG A 98 17.98 -31.59 22.27
C ARG A 98 18.73 -30.34 21.85
N PHE A 99 19.34 -30.35 20.67
CA PHE A 99 20.04 -29.20 20.11
C PHE A 99 19.08 -28.07 19.74
N GLY A 100 17.98 -28.35 19.02
CA GLY A 100 16.98 -27.36 18.63
C GLY A 100 15.57 -27.66 19.17
N ARG A 101 14.72 -26.65 19.21
CA ARG A 101 13.31 -26.77 19.63
C ARG A 101 12.38 -26.95 18.45
N ASN A 102 12.74 -26.40 17.32
CA ASN A 102 12.02 -26.56 16.06
C ASN A 102 13.04 -26.73 14.91
N THR A 103 12.55 -27.24 13.81
CA THR A 103 13.37 -27.59 12.65
C THR A 103 14.09 -26.37 12.04
N ILE A 104 13.45 -25.20 12.07
CA ILE A 104 14.00 -23.96 11.48
C ILE A 104 15.17 -23.45 12.32
N ASP A 105 15.00 -23.37 13.64
CA ASP A 105 16.06 -22.91 14.55
C ASP A 105 17.25 -23.88 14.53
N THR A 106 16.98 -25.19 14.52
CA THR A 106 17.99 -26.22 14.41
C THR A 106 18.81 -26.05 13.14
N LEU A 107 18.15 -25.93 12.00
CA LEU A 107 18.80 -25.76 10.69
C LEU A 107 19.66 -24.49 10.64
N ASN A 108 19.13 -23.36 11.12
CA ASN A 108 19.85 -22.08 11.11
C ASN A 108 21.10 -22.15 12.01
N SER A 109 20.99 -22.79 13.18
CA SER A 109 22.12 -22.93 14.10
C SER A 109 23.21 -23.86 13.53
N ILE A 110 22.84 -24.99 12.91
CA ILE A 110 23.78 -25.89 12.27
C ILE A 110 24.50 -25.19 11.11
N ARG A 111 23.77 -24.46 10.26
CA ARG A 111 24.38 -23.73 9.15
C ARG A 111 25.36 -22.67 9.64
N ALA A 112 24.97 -21.89 10.65
CA ALA A 112 25.83 -20.86 11.22
C ALA A 112 27.15 -21.49 11.81
N LEU A 113 27.07 -22.62 12.50
CA LEU A 113 28.23 -23.31 13.03
C LEU A 113 29.11 -23.89 11.90
N LYS A 114 28.49 -24.45 10.87
CA LYS A 114 29.22 -24.99 9.71
C LYS A 114 29.98 -23.91 8.94
N GLU A 115 29.36 -22.72 8.77
CA GLU A 115 30.02 -21.54 8.17
C GLU A 115 31.27 -21.10 8.97
N LEU A 116 31.28 -21.34 10.28
CA LEU A 116 32.40 -21.07 11.17
C LEU A 116 33.43 -22.21 11.21
N GLY A 117 33.17 -23.32 10.51
CA GLY A 117 34.01 -24.52 10.56
C GLY A 117 33.82 -25.35 11.83
N VAL A 118 32.78 -25.09 12.63
CA VAL A 118 32.47 -25.78 13.88
C VAL A 118 31.60 -27.01 13.60
N ASP A 119 32.05 -28.19 13.99
CA ASP A 119 31.29 -29.43 13.86
C ASP A 119 30.24 -29.58 14.97
N VAL A 120 29.09 -30.18 14.65
CA VAL A 120 28.12 -30.62 15.65
C VAL A 120 27.93 -32.12 15.55
N TYR A 121 28.31 -32.82 16.63
CA TYR A 121 28.13 -34.25 16.73
C TYR A 121 26.87 -34.61 17.50
N PHE A 122 25.95 -35.27 16.84
CA PHE A 122 24.72 -35.81 17.40
C PHE A 122 24.92 -37.25 17.82
N GLU A 123 25.16 -37.49 19.12
CA GLU A 123 25.55 -38.81 19.65
C GLU A 123 24.54 -39.91 19.33
N LYS A 124 23.22 -39.65 19.54
CA LYS A 124 22.18 -40.65 19.30
C LYS A 124 22.03 -41.04 17.85
N GLU A 125 22.13 -40.07 16.95
CA GLU A 125 22.02 -40.26 15.52
C GLU A 125 23.36 -40.68 14.89
N ASN A 126 24.45 -40.55 15.61
CA ASN A 126 25.83 -40.78 15.17
C ASN A 126 26.19 -39.99 13.90
N ILE A 127 25.85 -38.67 13.89
CA ILE A 127 26.03 -37.79 12.73
C ILE A 127 26.93 -36.61 13.10
N HIS A 128 27.95 -36.36 12.27
CA HIS A 128 28.77 -35.16 12.27
C HIS A 128 28.28 -34.19 11.18
N THR A 129 28.07 -32.92 11.51
CA THR A 129 27.51 -31.94 10.58
C THR A 129 28.47 -31.52 9.47
N ILE A 130 29.75 -31.69 9.65
CA ILE A 130 30.80 -31.40 8.65
C ILE A 130 30.87 -32.50 7.57
N ASN A 131 30.56 -33.73 7.91
CA ASN A 131 30.65 -34.87 7.02
C ASN A 131 29.52 -34.92 5.97
N SER A 132 29.59 -35.83 5.01
CA SER A 132 28.59 -36.09 3.99
C SER A 132 27.19 -36.42 4.55
N GLU A 133 27.14 -37.13 5.66
CA GLU A 133 25.90 -37.43 6.40
C GLU A 133 25.25 -36.17 6.96
N GLY A 134 26.08 -35.21 7.41
CA GLY A 134 25.64 -33.90 7.84
C GLY A 134 25.00 -33.07 6.71
N GLU A 135 25.52 -33.16 5.48
CA GLU A 135 24.90 -32.50 4.31
C GLU A 135 23.53 -33.09 4.00
N LEU A 136 23.38 -34.41 4.07
CA LEU A 136 22.07 -35.05 3.93
C LEU A 136 21.11 -34.60 5.02
N LEU A 137 21.56 -34.54 6.28
CA LEU A 137 20.78 -34.04 7.40
C LEU A 137 20.32 -32.59 7.18
N ILE A 138 21.23 -31.71 6.78
CA ILE A 138 20.90 -30.30 6.49
C ILE A 138 19.87 -30.20 5.35
N THR A 139 19.98 -31.04 4.34
CA THR A 139 19.03 -31.09 3.22
C THR A 139 17.65 -31.54 3.68
N LEU A 140 17.55 -32.60 4.46
CA LEU A 140 16.30 -33.11 5.02
C LEU A 140 15.66 -32.09 5.97
N LEU A 141 16.42 -31.47 6.87
CA LEU A 141 15.95 -30.44 7.77
C LEU A 141 15.46 -29.21 6.99
N SER A 142 16.13 -28.85 5.88
CA SER A 142 15.70 -27.75 5.02
C SER A 142 14.33 -28.03 4.39
N ALA A 143 14.12 -29.23 3.86
CA ALA A 143 12.84 -29.65 3.28
C ALA A 143 11.72 -29.66 4.32
N LEU A 144 11.98 -30.19 5.53
CA LEU A 144 11.02 -30.20 6.64
C LEU A 144 10.70 -28.79 7.15
N ALA A 145 11.69 -27.91 7.26
CA ALA A 145 11.50 -26.51 7.65
C ALA A 145 10.63 -25.76 6.65
N GLN A 146 10.85 -25.98 5.35
CA GLN A 146 10.04 -25.42 4.29
C GLN A 146 8.58 -25.90 4.35
N GLN A 147 8.39 -27.22 4.51
CA GLN A 147 7.06 -27.82 4.64
C GLN A 147 6.32 -27.28 5.88
N THR A 148 6.99 -27.19 7.03
CA THR A 148 6.43 -26.64 8.26
C THR A 148 5.98 -25.19 8.08
N SER A 149 6.82 -24.35 7.45
CA SER A 149 6.50 -22.96 7.17
C SER A 149 5.30 -22.82 6.23
N LYS A 150 5.20 -23.69 5.22
CA LYS A 150 4.06 -23.74 4.29
C LYS A 150 2.76 -24.11 5.03
N SER A 151 2.77 -25.22 5.77
CA SER A 151 1.61 -25.70 6.53
C SER A 151 1.13 -24.68 7.57
N GLN A 152 2.06 -24.02 8.26
CA GLN A 152 1.72 -22.96 9.22
C GLN A 152 1.06 -21.77 8.51
N SER A 153 1.55 -21.36 7.34
CA SER A 153 0.92 -20.32 6.53
C SER A 153 -0.49 -20.70 6.08
N GLU A 154 -0.69 -21.94 5.67
CA GLU A 154 -2.00 -22.48 5.26
C GLU A 154 -3.00 -22.54 6.43
N ASN A 155 -2.55 -22.98 7.60
CA ASN A 155 -3.36 -23.01 8.81
C ASN A 155 -3.81 -21.60 9.25
N VAL A 156 -2.91 -20.62 9.20
CA VAL A 156 -3.25 -19.22 9.49
C VAL A 156 -4.27 -18.70 8.49
N LYS A 157 -4.06 -18.95 7.19
CA LYS A 157 -5.03 -18.56 6.15
C LYS A 157 -6.39 -19.20 6.38
N TRP A 158 -6.43 -20.49 6.66
CA TRP A 158 -7.68 -21.22 6.95
C TRP A 158 -8.40 -20.62 8.17
N GLY A 159 -7.68 -20.34 9.27
CA GLY A 159 -8.25 -19.73 10.47
C GLY A 159 -8.85 -18.35 10.18
N ILE A 160 -8.15 -17.52 9.38
CA ILE A 160 -8.66 -16.21 8.95
C ILE A 160 -9.91 -16.37 8.07
N HIS A 161 -9.95 -17.31 7.12
CA HIS A 161 -11.12 -17.58 6.30
C HIS A 161 -12.34 -18.00 7.15
N LYS A 162 -12.13 -18.87 8.15
CA LYS A 162 -13.20 -19.26 9.08
C LYS A 162 -13.73 -18.09 9.90
N GLN A 163 -12.87 -17.12 10.25
CA GLN A 163 -13.32 -15.87 10.90
C GLN A 163 -14.16 -15.02 9.94
N TYR A 164 -13.77 -14.92 8.66
CA TYR A 164 -14.55 -14.20 7.65
C TYR A 164 -15.94 -14.83 7.46
N GLU A 165 -16.02 -16.15 7.32
CA GLU A 165 -17.29 -16.90 7.19
C GLU A 165 -18.22 -16.68 8.39
N ARG A 166 -17.67 -16.57 9.59
CA ARG A 166 -18.43 -16.32 10.83
C ARG A 166 -18.78 -14.85 11.06
N GLY A 167 -18.31 -13.95 10.18
CA GLY A 167 -18.52 -12.50 10.34
C GLY A 167 -17.86 -11.89 11.58
N ASN A 168 -16.82 -12.52 12.13
CA ASN A 168 -16.16 -12.03 13.33
C ASN A 168 -15.23 -10.85 13.01
N ILE A 169 -15.73 -9.63 13.23
CA ILE A 169 -15.01 -8.37 12.96
C ILE A 169 -14.05 -8.00 14.09
N LYS A 170 -14.35 -8.40 15.33
CA LYS A 170 -13.62 -7.98 16.54
C LYS A 170 -12.12 -8.23 16.45
N SER A 171 -11.72 -9.38 15.91
CA SER A 171 -10.32 -9.78 15.76
C SER A 171 -9.62 -9.17 14.55
N ILE A 172 -10.36 -8.72 13.53
CA ILE A 172 -9.84 -8.33 12.21
C ILE A 172 -9.71 -6.80 12.09
N ALA A 173 -10.58 -6.05 12.75
CA ALA A 173 -10.54 -4.60 12.79
C ALA A 173 -9.46 -4.10 13.79
N SER A 174 -8.23 -4.60 13.66
CA SER A 174 -7.15 -4.30 14.63
C SER A 174 -6.53 -2.92 14.48
N GLY A 175 -6.73 -2.25 13.34
CA GLY A 175 -6.13 -0.93 13.08
C GLY A 175 -7.08 0.21 13.41
N LYS A 176 -6.56 1.26 14.05
CA LYS A 176 -7.27 2.55 14.15
C LYS A 176 -7.52 3.09 12.74
N PHE A 177 -8.72 3.58 12.48
CA PHE A 177 -9.03 4.38 11.29
C PHE A 177 -9.92 5.55 11.72
N LEU A 178 -9.81 6.64 11.00
CA LEU A 178 -10.45 7.90 11.35
C LEU A 178 -11.96 7.70 11.64
N GLY A 179 -12.47 8.31 12.69
CA GLY A 179 -13.88 8.29 13.04
C GLY A 179 -14.32 7.12 13.91
N TYR A 180 -13.43 6.16 14.18
CA TYR A 180 -13.79 4.99 14.99
C TYR A 180 -12.74 4.64 16.05
N THR A 181 -13.23 4.24 17.20
CA THR A 181 -12.47 3.63 18.29
C THR A 181 -13.06 2.27 18.65
N LYS A 182 -12.50 1.59 19.64
CA LYS A 182 -13.01 0.31 20.14
C LYS A 182 -13.47 0.47 21.57
N ASP A 183 -14.60 -0.19 21.88
CA ASP A 183 -15.02 -0.38 23.26
C ASP A 183 -14.20 -1.46 23.97
N GLU A 184 -14.49 -1.72 25.26
CA GLU A 184 -13.82 -2.74 26.07
C GLU A 184 -14.02 -4.16 25.54
N GLU A 185 -15.12 -4.40 24.82
CA GLU A 185 -15.43 -5.68 24.19
C GLU A 185 -14.79 -5.85 22.80
N GLY A 186 -14.13 -4.80 22.27
CA GLY A 186 -13.49 -4.78 20.95
C GLY A 186 -14.44 -4.47 19.78
N ASN A 187 -15.68 -4.03 20.03
CA ASN A 187 -16.58 -3.56 18.97
C ASN A 187 -16.14 -2.17 18.49
N LEU A 188 -16.45 -1.86 17.22
CA LEU A 188 -16.22 -0.53 16.67
C LEU A 188 -17.34 0.43 17.14
N ILE A 189 -16.94 1.53 17.77
CA ILE A 189 -17.80 2.63 18.14
C ILE A 189 -17.31 3.92 17.50
N ILE A 190 -18.21 4.87 17.29
CA ILE A 190 -17.90 6.17 16.68
C ILE A 190 -17.12 7.03 17.67
N ASP A 191 -16.06 7.68 17.21
CA ASP A 191 -15.37 8.76 17.92
C ASP A 191 -15.99 10.08 17.47
N GLU A 192 -16.74 10.74 18.36
CA GLU A 192 -17.50 11.97 18.05
C GLU A 192 -16.63 13.10 17.47
N LYS A 193 -15.39 13.24 17.95
CA LYS A 193 -14.47 14.28 17.46
C LYS A 193 -13.97 14.00 16.04
N GLU A 194 -13.74 12.74 15.73
CA GLU A 194 -13.28 12.34 14.42
C GLU A 194 -14.43 12.16 13.42
N GLU A 195 -15.64 11.90 13.89
CA GLU A 195 -16.86 11.80 13.09
C GLU A 195 -17.09 13.06 12.25
N ASP A 196 -17.01 14.23 12.88
CA ASP A 196 -17.20 15.52 12.22
C ASP A 196 -16.19 15.75 11.08
N ILE A 197 -14.95 15.28 11.27
CA ILE A 197 -13.92 15.35 10.22
C ILE A 197 -14.32 14.48 9.02
N VAL A 198 -14.83 13.27 9.26
CA VAL A 198 -15.28 12.36 8.20
C VAL A 198 -16.47 12.98 7.45
N LYS A 199 -17.51 13.43 8.15
CA LYS A 199 -18.68 14.07 7.55
C LYS A 199 -18.29 15.29 6.71
N ARG A 200 -17.37 16.11 7.22
CA ARG A 200 -16.83 17.27 6.50
C ARG A 200 -16.13 16.88 5.21
N ILE A 201 -15.29 15.82 5.21
CA ILE A 201 -14.59 15.33 4.01
C ILE A 201 -15.60 14.93 2.93
N TYR A 202 -16.65 14.18 3.30
CA TYR A 202 -17.71 13.78 2.37
C TYR A 202 -18.47 14.97 1.80
N LYS A 203 -18.87 15.92 2.65
CA LYS A 203 -19.56 17.14 2.25
C LYS A 203 -18.71 18.00 1.31
N GLU A 204 -17.46 18.30 1.67
CA GLU A 204 -16.58 19.11 0.82
C GLU A 204 -16.33 18.46 -0.54
N PHE A 205 -16.23 17.12 -0.59
CA PHE A 205 -16.10 16.41 -1.87
C PHE A 205 -17.34 16.53 -2.74
N LEU A 206 -18.53 16.37 -2.17
CA LEU A 206 -19.81 16.61 -2.87
C LEU A 206 -20.01 18.08 -3.24
N ASP A 207 -19.48 19.03 -2.49
CA ASP A 207 -19.42 20.46 -2.85
C ASP A 207 -18.42 20.76 -4.00
N GLY A 208 -17.79 19.72 -4.56
CA GLY A 208 -16.92 19.81 -5.74
C GLY A 208 -15.45 20.15 -5.46
N TYR A 209 -15.02 20.08 -4.19
CA TYR A 209 -13.59 20.21 -3.89
C TYR A 209 -12.83 18.94 -4.28
N GLY A 210 -11.65 19.11 -4.86
CA GLY A 210 -10.76 17.99 -5.15
C GLY A 210 -10.08 17.44 -3.90
N THR A 211 -9.69 16.16 -3.93
CA THR A 211 -9.01 15.51 -2.80
C THR A 211 -7.74 16.24 -2.33
N HIS A 212 -7.01 16.89 -3.24
CA HIS A 212 -5.86 17.75 -2.90
C HIS A 212 -6.25 19.02 -2.18
N GLN A 213 -7.37 19.66 -2.58
CA GLN A 213 -7.85 20.88 -1.97
C GLN A 213 -8.34 20.61 -0.54
N ILE A 214 -9.11 19.53 -0.35
CA ILE A 214 -9.57 19.08 0.97
C ILE A 214 -8.37 18.80 1.87
N ALA A 215 -7.40 18.04 1.39
CA ALA A 215 -6.18 17.72 2.14
C ALA A 215 -5.40 18.99 2.54
N SER A 216 -5.27 19.95 1.61
CA SER A 216 -4.59 21.23 1.87
C SER A 216 -5.30 22.06 2.93
N LYS A 217 -6.65 22.14 2.89
CA LYS A 217 -7.45 22.82 3.90
C LYS A 217 -7.25 22.21 5.28
N LEU A 218 -7.46 20.91 5.41
CA LEU A 218 -7.30 20.19 6.68
C LEU A 218 -5.89 20.35 7.26
N THR A 219 -4.86 20.37 6.39
CA THR A 219 -3.46 20.58 6.82
C THR A 219 -3.24 22.02 7.32
N LYS A 220 -3.76 23.03 6.61
CA LYS A 220 -3.66 24.45 7.02
C LYS A 220 -4.36 24.71 8.35
N GLU A 221 -5.49 24.08 8.56
CA GLU A 221 -6.29 24.17 9.78
C GLU A 221 -5.72 23.29 10.91
N LYS A 222 -4.63 22.56 10.67
CA LYS A 222 -3.97 21.67 11.64
C LYS A 222 -4.91 20.61 12.22
N VAL A 223 -5.87 20.13 11.41
CA VAL A 223 -6.79 19.07 11.82
C VAL A 223 -6.00 17.79 12.15
N PRO A 224 -6.21 17.19 13.32
CA PRO A 224 -5.42 16.02 13.75
C PRO A 224 -5.61 14.83 12.81
N MET A 225 -4.56 14.04 12.67
CA MET A 225 -4.55 12.81 11.88
C MET A 225 -4.44 11.58 12.78
N THR A 226 -5.29 10.60 12.56
CA THR A 226 -5.29 9.33 13.31
C THR A 226 -4.04 8.47 13.04
N PHE A 227 -3.41 8.63 11.86
CA PHE A 227 -2.34 7.73 11.38
C PHE A 227 -0.92 8.23 11.60
N GLY A 228 -0.74 9.36 12.28
CA GLY A 228 0.56 10.02 12.37
C GLY A 228 1.07 10.51 11.00
N GLY A 229 1.74 11.65 10.98
CA GLY A 229 2.26 12.21 9.75
C GLY A 229 2.36 13.74 9.82
N LYS A 230 3.04 14.32 8.82
CA LYS A 230 3.29 15.77 8.77
C LYS A 230 2.09 16.58 8.23
N GLY A 231 1.00 15.92 7.81
CA GLY A 231 -0.19 16.57 7.27
C GLY A 231 -1.03 15.67 6.36
N TRP A 232 -2.21 16.15 5.99
CA TRP A 232 -3.13 15.46 5.11
C TRP A 232 -2.61 15.44 3.67
N CYS A 233 -2.87 14.35 2.95
CA CYS A 233 -2.59 14.24 1.51
C CYS A 233 -3.80 13.67 0.76
N ALA A 234 -3.83 13.84 -0.56
CA ALA A 234 -4.92 13.39 -1.41
C ALA A 234 -5.23 11.89 -1.28
N SER A 235 -4.23 11.05 -1.05
CA SER A 235 -4.43 9.62 -0.86
C SER A 235 -5.13 9.28 0.46
N HIS A 236 -4.94 10.08 1.50
CA HIS A 236 -5.70 9.93 2.76
C HIS A 236 -7.17 10.23 2.53
N ILE A 237 -7.48 11.35 1.87
CA ILE A 237 -8.86 11.75 1.54
C ILE A 237 -9.52 10.67 0.64
N MET A 238 -8.82 10.22 -0.40
CA MET A 238 -9.31 9.15 -1.28
C MET A 238 -9.64 7.87 -0.50
N ARG A 239 -8.78 7.50 0.46
CA ARG A 239 -9.00 6.32 1.32
C ARG A 239 -10.23 6.49 2.20
N VAL A 240 -10.49 7.68 2.74
CA VAL A 240 -11.70 7.96 3.52
C VAL A 240 -12.93 7.85 2.62
N LEU A 241 -12.96 8.52 1.47
CA LEU A 241 -14.10 8.57 0.58
C LEU A 241 -14.47 7.23 -0.09
N THR A 242 -13.50 6.29 -0.21
CA THR A 242 -13.72 4.99 -0.86
C THR A 242 -13.84 3.81 0.12
N ASN A 243 -13.80 4.08 1.43
CA ASN A 243 -13.85 3.02 2.42
C ASN A 243 -15.31 2.72 2.82
N GLU A 244 -15.76 1.51 2.52
CA GLU A 244 -17.12 1.03 2.82
C GLU A 244 -17.44 0.98 4.32
N LYS A 245 -16.42 1.01 5.18
CA LYS A 245 -16.62 1.00 6.63
C LYS A 245 -17.40 2.22 7.13
N TYR A 246 -17.27 3.36 6.44
CA TYR A 246 -17.99 4.57 6.85
C TYR A 246 -19.50 4.49 6.72
N LYS A 247 -20.01 3.58 5.85
CA LYS A 247 -21.45 3.30 5.76
C LYS A 247 -21.90 2.08 6.60
N GLY A 248 -21.04 1.59 7.51
CA GLY A 248 -21.33 0.48 8.41
C GLY A 248 -21.06 -0.91 7.86
N ASP A 249 -20.49 -1.04 6.67
CA ASP A 249 -20.22 -2.30 6.03
C ASP A 249 -18.74 -2.71 6.16
N PHE A 250 -18.46 -4.00 5.95
CA PHE A 250 -17.08 -4.50 6.02
C PHE A 250 -16.77 -5.43 4.85
N LYS A 251 -15.72 -5.11 4.09
CA LYS A 251 -15.19 -5.94 3.01
C LYS A 251 -13.88 -6.59 3.42
N PHE A 252 -13.87 -7.91 3.47
CA PHE A 252 -12.69 -8.71 3.79
C PHE A 252 -11.92 -9.13 2.55
N GLN A 253 -10.67 -9.54 2.78
CA GLN A 253 -9.79 -10.10 1.75
C GLN A 253 -9.54 -9.18 0.55
N LYS A 254 -9.45 -7.86 0.81
CA LYS A 254 -9.07 -6.87 -0.21
C LYS A 254 -7.65 -7.06 -0.75
N THR A 255 -6.78 -7.71 0.05
CA THR A 255 -5.39 -8.02 -0.31
C THR A 255 -5.03 -9.40 0.17
N TYR A 256 -4.05 -10.04 -0.48
CA TYR A 256 -3.52 -11.34 -0.08
C TYR A 256 -2.00 -11.40 -0.25
N ASN A 257 -1.36 -12.34 0.43
CA ASN A 257 0.06 -12.61 0.25
C ASN A 257 0.25 -13.58 -0.90
N THR A 258 0.99 -13.20 -1.93
CA THR A 258 1.24 -14.01 -3.13
C THR A 258 2.16 -15.20 -2.85
N CYS A 259 3.09 -15.04 -1.91
CA CYS A 259 4.04 -16.08 -1.55
C CYS A 259 4.27 -16.08 -0.03
N TYR A 260 4.30 -17.26 0.58
CA TYR A 260 4.53 -17.43 2.01
C TYR A 260 5.97 -17.09 2.42
N LEU A 261 6.94 -17.26 1.51
CA LEU A 261 8.34 -16.93 1.74
C LEU A 261 8.61 -15.43 1.72
N THR A 262 8.18 -14.75 0.66
CA THR A 262 8.47 -13.32 0.44
C THR A 262 7.48 -12.40 1.16
N LYS A 263 6.33 -12.93 1.61
CA LYS A 263 5.21 -12.20 2.23
C LYS A 263 4.74 -10.97 1.41
N LYS A 264 4.97 -11.00 0.10
CA LYS A 264 4.62 -9.91 -0.81
C LYS A 264 3.10 -9.81 -0.91
N ARG A 265 2.55 -8.62 -0.63
CA ARG A 265 1.11 -8.35 -0.70
C ARG A 265 0.70 -7.92 -2.10
N ALA A 266 -0.40 -8.46 -2.58
CA ALA A 266 -1.09 -8.04 -3.80
C ALA A 266 -2.53 -7.64 -3.49
N LYS A 267 -3.10 -6.76 -4.33
CA LYS A 267 -4.53 -6.44 -4.28
C LYS A 267 -5.31 -7.65 -4.82
N ASN A 268 -6.38 -8.03 -4.16
CA ASN A 268 -7.29 -9.07 -4.64
C ASN A 268 -8.28 -8.45 -5.62
N ASN A 269 -8.16 -8.80 -6.90
CA ASN A 269 -9.06 -8.36 -7.96
C ASN A 269 -10.05 -9.45 -8.38
N GLY A 270 -10.21 -10.50 -7.54
CA GLY A 270 -11.07 -11.66 -7.79
C GLY A 270 -10.32 -12.98 -7.80
N GLU A 271 -8.97 -12.98 -7.58
CA GLU A 271 -8.17 -14.21 -7.52
C GLU A 271 -8.55 -15.09 -6.32
N LEU A 272 -8.99 -14.47 -5.23
CA LEU A 272 -9.48 -15.18 -4.04
C LEU A 272 -10.88 -14.69 -3.66
N PRO A 273 -11.72 -15.53 -3.01
CA PRO A 273 -13.02 -15.11 -2.53
C PRO A 273 -12.94 -13.86 -1.66
N GLN A 274 -13.83 -12.90 -1.89
CA GLN A 274 -14.00 -11.73 -1.06
C GLN A 274 -15.32 -11.85 -0.29
N TYR A 275 -15.29 -11.47 0.99
CA TYR A 275 -16.47 -11.52 1.84
C TYR A 275 -16.93 -10.09 2.11
N TYR A 276 -18.25 -9.89 2.02
CA TYR A 276 -18.87 -8.60 2.26
C TYR A 276 -19.98 -8.75 3.29
N LEU A 277 -19.91 -7.97 4.36
CA LEU A 277 -20.90 -7.95 5.42
C LEU A 277 -21.48 -6.55 5.55
N GLU A 278 -22.80 -6.48 5.60
CA GLU A 278 -23.52 -5.23 5.76
C GLU A 278 -23.88 -4.97 7.23
N ASN A 279 -23.98 -3.70 7.59
CA ASN A 279 -24.45 -3.21 8.89
C ASN A 279 -23.71 -3.86 10.08
N THR A 280 -22.39 -3.94 9.98
CA THR A 280 -21.55 -4.61 10.97
C THR A 280 -21.19 -3.72 12.17
N HIS A 281 -21.33 -2.40 12.03
CA HIS A 281 -21.03 -1.40 13.05
C HIS A 281 -21.80 -0.10 12.75
N PRO A 282 -21.91 0.85 13.71
CA PRO A 282 -22.58 2.12 13.50
C PRO A 282 -21.97 2.87 12.31
N ALA A 283 -22.81 3.38 11.40
CA ALA A 283 -22.38 4.13 10.23
C ALA A 283 -22.21 5.62 10.58
N ILE A 284 -21.08 6.22 10.16
CA ILE A 284 -20.86 7.69 10.21
C ILE A 284 -21.55 8.39 9.03
N ILE A 285 -21.54 7.74 7.89
CA ILE A 285 -22.11 8.22 6.62
C ILE A 285 -23.26 7.31 6.21
N ASP A 286 -24.39 7.88 5.85
CA ASP A 286 -25.52 7.11 5.34
C ASP A 286 -25.19 6.47 3.98
N LYS A 287 -25.90 5.40 3.64
CA LYS A 287 -25.64 4.62 2.41
C LYS A 287 -25.82 5.45 1.15
N GLU A 288 -26.77 6.38 1.14
CA GLU A 288 -27.07 7.26 -0.01
C GLU A 288 -25.91 8.23 -0.25
N THR A 289 -25.47 8.95 0.77
CA THR A 289 -24.32 9.87 0.69
C THR A 289 -23.04 9.13 0.25
N TRP A 290 -22.79 7.92 0.77
CA TRP A 290 -21.65 7.13 0.34
C TRP A 290 -21.76 6.77 -1.15
N GLN A 291 -22.94 6.36 -1.61
CA GLN A 291 -23.19 6.01 -3.01
C GLN A 291 -23.01 7.23 -3.94
N LEU A 292 -23.54 8.41 -3.55
CA LEU A 292 -23.34 9.66 -4.28
C LEU A 292 -21.85 9.96 -4.51
N VAL A 293 -21.02 9.76 -3.50
CA VAL A 293 -19.58 9.97 -3.62
C VAL A 293 -18.95 8.97 -4.62
N GLN A 294 -19.36 7.70 -4.62
CA GLN A 294 -18.85 6.73 -5.61
C GLN A 294 -19.29 7.08 -7.04
N LEU A 295 -20.53 7.49 -7.21
CA LEU A 295 -21.06 7.96 -8.51
C LEU A 295 -20.31 9.21 -8.99
N GLU A 296 -20.01 10.16 -8.09
CA GLU A 296 -19.24 11.37 -8.44
C GLU A 296 -17.80 11.01 -8.86
N PHE A 297 -17.13 10.02 -8.21
CA PHE A 297 -15.83 9.53 -8.68
C PHE A 297 -15.91 8.98 -10.10
N LYS A 298 -16.93 8.15 -10.36
CA LYS A 298 -17.14 7.54 -11.69
C LYS A 298 -17.39 8.64 -12.74
N ARG A 299 -18.29 9.59 -12.46
CA ARG A 299 -18.57 10.74 -13.34
C ARG A 299 -17.29 11.54 -13.66
N GLN A 300 -16.48 11.84 -12.64
CA GLN A 300 -15.21 12.57 -12.83
C GLN A 300 -14.20 11.79 -13.67
N GLU A 301 -14.15 10.48 -13.55
CA GLU A 301 -13.26 9.64 -14.35
C GLU A 301 -13.71 9.61 -15.81
N GLU A 302 -14.99 9.38 -16.07
CA GLU A 302 -15.61 9.45 -17.41
C GLU A 302 -15.41 10.82 -18.06
N TYR A 303 -15.59 11.90 -17.31
CA TYR A 303 -15.37 13.25 -17.79
C TYR A 303 -13.90 13.48 -18.21
N LYS A 304 -12.95 13.02 -17.40
CA LYS A 304 -11.52 13.14 -17.69
C LYS A 304 -11.12 12.36 -18.95
N GLU A 305 -11.66 11.17 -19.10
CA GLU A 305 -11.41 10.34 -20.28
C GLU A 305 -11.99 10.98 -21.54
N LYS A 306 -13.25 11.41 -21.47
CA LYS A 306 -13.96 12.05 -22.60
C LYS A 306 -13.28 13.32 -23.08
N HIS A 307 -12.74 14.13 -22.18
CA HIS A 307 -12.13 15.43 -22.49
C HIS A 307 -10.60 15.44 -22.43
N HIS A 308 -9.97 14.25 -22.46
CA HIS A 308 -8.51 14.08 -22.48
C HIS A 308 -7.76 14.84 -21.40
N LEU A 309 -8.37 14.93 -20.19
CA LEU A 309 -7.78 15.61 -19.05
C LEU A 309 -6.77 14.73 -18.31
N SER A 310 -5.70 15.33 -17.79
CA SER A 310 -4.82 14.68 -16.86
C SER A 310 -5.54 14.35 -15.54
N LYS A 311 -5.01 13.43 -14.75
CA LYS A 311 -5.60 13.06 -13.44
C LYS A 311 -5.92 14.23 -12.52
N SER A 312 -5.18 15.34 -12.62
CA SER A 312 -5.36 16.56 -11.83
C SER A 312 -6.14 17.66 -12.57
N GLY A 313 -6.50 17.47 -13.85
CA GLY A 313 -7.02 18.53 -14.70
C GLY A 313 -8.46 18.96 -14.41
N TYR A 314 -9.27 18.09 -13.80
CA TYR A 314 -10.66 18.40 -13.46
C TYR A 314 -10.78 19.40 -12.29
N HIS A 315 -9.90 19.27 -11.30
CA HIS A 315 -9.86 20.18 -10.16
C HIS A 315 -8.70 21.14 -10.32
N ASN A 316 -9.01 22.41 -10.51
CA ASN A 316 -7.99 23.45 -10.60
C ASN A 316 -7.20 23.52 -9.27
N ARG A 317 -5.89 23.44 -9.35
CA ARG A 317 -5.00 23.61 -8.19
C ARG A 317 -4.93 25.04 -7.68
N SER A 318 -5.30 26.01 -8.52
CA SER A 318 -5.34 27.41 -8.13
C SER A 318 -6.79 27.87 -8.05
N ASP A 319 -7.19 28.43 -6.91
CA ASP A 319 -8.50 29.08 -6.74
C ASP A 319 -8.63 30.38 -7.59
N LYS A 320 -7.70 30.61 -8.52
CA LYS A 320 -7.66 31.83 -9.32
C LYS A 320 -8.72 31.91 -10.41
N PHE A 321 -9.10 30.73 -10.99
CA PHE A 321 -10.10 30.70 -12.07
C PHE A 321 -10.95 29.42 -12.00
N PRO A 322 -12.26 29.54 -11.65
CA PRO A 322 -13.11 28.37 -11.36
C PRO A 322 -13.54 27.59 -12.62
N PHE A 323 -13.38 28.16 -13.82
CA PHE A 323 -13.76 27.54 -15.10
C PHE A 323 -12.66 26.69 -15.73
N SER A 324 -11.48 26.66 -15.14
CA SER A 324 -10.33 25.90 -15.66
C SER A 324 -10.65 24.42 -15.82
N GLY A 325 -10.39 23.85 -17.02
CA GLY A 325 -10.72 22.47 -17.37
C GLY A 325 -12.19 22.18 -17.61
N ARG A 326 -13.06 23.23 -17.58
CA ARG A 326 -14.50 23.11 -17.79
C ARG A 326 -14.99 23.80 -19.07
N ILE A 327 -14.13 24.50 -19.79
CA ILE A 327 -14.44 25.06 -21.12
C ILE A 327 -14.04 24.03 -22.16
N ILE A 328 -14.99 23.53 -22.92
CA ILE A 328 -14.87 22.39 -23.85
C ILE A 328 -15.17 22.83 -25.27
N CYS A 329 -14.35 22.43 -26.21
CA CYS A 329 -14.58 22.63 -27.63
C CYS A 329 -15.70 21.69 -28.13
N GLY A 330 -16.76 22.23 -28.70
CA GLY A 330 -17.87 21.47 -29.29
C GLY A 330 -17.42 20.62 -30.48
N THR A 331 -16.43 21.10 -31.25
CA THR A 331 -15.92 20.40 -32.44
C THR A 331 -15.07 19.18 -32.09
N CYS A 332 -14.07 19.32 -31.19
CA CYS A 332 -13.10 18.23 -30.94
C CYS A 332 -13.22 17.62 -29.53
N GLY A 333 -14.08 18.12 -28.66
CA GLY A 333 -14.27 17.64 -27.29
C GLY A 333 -13.10 17.93 -26.33
N ASN A 334 -12.03 18.57 -26.80
CA ASN A 334 -10.88 18.91 -25.96
C ASN A 334 -11.13 20.19 -25.16
N THR A 335 -10.33 20.40 -24.11
CA THR A 335 -10.44 21.59 -23.26
C THR A 335 -9.80 22.81 -23.90
N TYR A 336 -10.31 23.99 -23.51
CA TYR A 336 -9.67 25.26 -23.77
C TYR A 336 -8.58 25.54 -22.72
N MET A 337 -7.47 26.13 -23.18
CA MET A 337 -6.37 26.56 -22.30
C MET A 337 -6.36 28.07 -22.16
N GLN A 338 -6.10 28.55 -20.94
CA GLN A 338 -5.93 29.97 -20.68
C GLN A 338 -4.58 30.43 -21.23
N MET A 339 -4.64 31.52 -21.98
CA MET A 339 -3.50 32.25 -22.51
C MET A 339 -3.49 33.68 -21.94
N THR A 340 -2.37 34.37 -22.04
CA THR A 340 -2.24 35.78 -21.65
C THR A 340 -1.68 36.52 -22.86
N ASP A 341 -2.30 37.60 -23.25
CA ASP A 341 -1.86 38.48 -24.34
C ASP A 341 -0.73 39.42 -23.85
N GLU A 342 -0.12 40.16 -24.75
CA GLU A 342 0.99 41.09 -24.46
C GLU A 342 0.55 42.23 -23.52
N ASP A 343 -0.71 42.63 -23.61
CA ASP A 343 -1.35 43.64 -22.74
C ASP A 343 -1.75 43.10 -21.34
N GLY A 344 -1.55 41.78 -21.09
CA GLY A 344 -1.91 41.11 -19.84
C GLY A 344 -3.35 40.61 -19.81
N SER A 345 -4.16 40.81 -20.85
CA SER A 345 -5.52 40.29 -20.98
C SER A 345 -5.52 38.76 -21.06
N LYS A 346 -6.53 38.13 -20.46
CA LYS A 346 -6.65 36.68 -20.39
C LYS A 346 -7.75 36.20 -21.33
N TYR A 347 -7.40 35.21 -22.15
CA TYR A 347 -8.29 34.56 -23.08
C TYR A 347 -8.09 33.07 -23.11
N PHE A 348 -8.99 32.37 -23.77
CA PHE A 348 -8.97 30.92 -23.92
C PHE A 348 -8.92 30.51 -25.38
N ARG A 349 -8.18 29.44 -25.69
CA ARG A 349 -8.12 28.78 -27.01
C ARG A 349 -8.17 27.29 -26.86
N CYS A 350 -8.71 26.59 -27.87
CA CYS A 350 -8.78 25.15 -27.91
C CYS A 350 -7.37 24.53 -27.89
N LYS A 351 -7.19 23.56 -27.03
CA LYS A 351 -5.90 22.85 -26.87
C LYS A 351 -5.46 22.12 -28.14
N THR A 352 -6.40 21.56 -28.91
CA THR A 352 -6.11 20.92 -30.20
C THR A 352 -5.59 21.94 -31.21
N PHE A 353 -6.24 23.11 -31.32
CA PHE A 353 -5.78 24.21 -32.18
C PHE A 353 -4.35 24.64 -31.82
N LEU A 354 -4.07 24.85 -30.53
CA LEU A 354 -2.73 25.23 -30.07
C LEU A 354 -1.67 24.17 -30.40
N GLY A 355 -2.01 22.88 -30.29
CA GLY A 355 -1.13 21.77 -30.67
C GLY A 355 -0.80 21.80 -32.17
N ASN A 356 -1.80 22.02 -33.00
CA ASN A 356 -1.63 22.09 -34.46
C ASN A 356 -0.82 23.31 -34.91
N LYS A 357 -0.96 24.45 -34.23
CA LYS A 357 -0.18 25.67 -34.56
C LYS A 357 1.34 25.46 -34.36
N TYR A 358 1.73 24.58 -33.48
CA TYR A 358 3.17 24.25 -33.27
C TYR A 358 3.70 23.18 -34.22
N THR A 359 2.82 22.44 -34.94
CA THR A 359 3.19 21.40 -35.91
C THR A 359 3.22 21.88 -37.36
N HIS A 360 2.59 23.02 -37.69
CA HIS A 360 2.50 23.58 -39.04
C HIS A 360 3.16 24.97 -39.15
N ILE A 361 4.43 25.07 -38.87
CA ILE A 361 5.28 26.15 -39.40
C ILE A 361 5.98 25.56 -40.58
N GLU A 362 5.44 25.80 -41.78
CA GLU A 362 6.09 25.44 -43.04
C GLU A 362 7.53 25.96 -43.09
N GLY A 363 8.49 25.07 -43.34
CA GLY A 363 9.88 25.41 -43.58
C GLY A 363 10.84 25.39 -42.37
N ARG A 364 10.45 24.90 -41.20
CA ARG A 364 11.40 24.59 -40.14
C ARG A 364 11.29 23.13 -39.72
N GLU A 365 12.33 22.36 -40.02
CA GLU A 365 12.54 21.06 -39.37
C GLU A 365 12.57 21.29 -37.87
N PHE A 366 11.57 20.74 -37.18
CA PHE A 366 11.48 20.75 -35.72
C PHE A 366 12.54 19.79 -35.19
N THR A 367 13.71 20.28 -34.86
CA THR A 367 14.63 19.58 -33.98
C THR A 367 14.07 19.72 -32.55
N PRO A 368 13.54 18.64 -31.97
CA PRO A 368 13.07 18.71 -30.58
C PRO A 368 14.24 19.09 -29.70
N LYS A 369 14.15 20.25 -29.02
CA LYS A 369 15.13 20.60 -27.97
C LYS A 369 15.25 19.40 -27.04
N PRO A 370 16.48 18.91 -26.73
CA PRO A 370 16.66 17.80 -25.84
C PRO A 370 16.02 18.16 -24.51
N GLN A 371 14.88 17.55 -24.20
CA GLN A 371 14.26 17.69 -22.91
C GLN A 371 15.27 17.19 -21.89
N LYS A 372 15.63 18.04 -20.91
CA LYS A 372 16.43 17.64 -19.75
C LYS A 372 15.89 16.30 -19.25
N ARG A 373 16.74 15.28 -19.28
CA ARG A 373 16.42 13.89 -18.87
C ARG A 373 15.89 13.90 -17.44
N TRP A 374 14.59 13.85 -17.30
CA TRP A 374 13.92 13.55 -16.05
C TRP A 374 13.23 12.19 -16.21
N SER A 375 13.86 11.18 -15.60
CA SER A 375 13.44 9.78 -15.51
C SER A 375 13.86 8.87 -16.68
N THR A 376 14.78 7.97 -16.40
CA THR A 376 15.14 6.79 -17.21
C THR A 376 14.18 5.61 -16.99
N ASN A 377 13.02 5.83 -16.35
CA ASN A 377 12.09 4.76 -16.04
C ASN A 377 11.26 4.38 -17.27
N PRO A 378 11.40 3.13 -17.79
CA PRO A 378 10.68 2.66 -18.99
C PRO A 378 9.15 2.72 -18.87
N SER A 379 8.60 2.69 -17.64
CA SER A 379 7.16 2.80 -17.39
C SER A 379 6.60 4.22 -17.64
N VAL A 380 7.45 5.25 -17.65
CA VAL A 380 7.05 6.64 -17.96
C VAL A 380 7.04 6.87 -19.48
N ILE A 381 7.88 6.15 -20.23
CA ILE A 381 7.97 6.24 -21.70
C ILE A 381 6.77 5.57 -22.36
N LYS A 382 6.23 4.49 -21.81
CA LYS A 382 5.06 3.76 -22.33
C LYS A 382 3.70 4.48 -22.19
N ARG A 383 3.63 5.67 -21.58
CA ARG A 383 2.38 6.43 -21.40
C ARG A 383 2.16 7.56 -22.38
N ARG A 384 2.97 7.71 -23.41
CA ARG A 384 2.58 8.48 -24.60
C ARG A 384 1.66 7.57 -25.41
N LYS A 385 0.35 7.67 -25.14
CA LYS A 385 -0.65 7.25 -26.14
C LYS A 385 -0.35 8.07 -27.39
N ASP A 386 -0.38 7.41 -28.53
CA ASP A 386 -0.23 8.03 -29.84
C ASP A 386 -1.07 9.30 -29.92
N PRO A 387 -0.60 10.35 -30.60
CA PRO A 387 -1.42 11.52 -30.83
C PRO A 387 -2.74 11.06 -31.49
N PRO A 388 -3.87 11.66 -31.13
CA PRO A 388 -5.12 11.33 -31.81
C PRO A 388 -4.93 11.50 -33.31
N PRO A 389 -5.61 10.67 -34.15
CA PRO A 389 -5.42 10.70 -35.58
C PRO A 389 -5.52 12.12 -36.11
N SER A 390 -4.58 12.50 -36.95
CA SER A 390 -4.17 13.82 -37.36
C SER A 390 -5.16 14.61 -38.25
N GLN A 391 -6.47 14.55 -37.99
CA GLN A 391 -7.48 15.16 -38.90
C GLN A 391 -8.60 15.95 -38.23
N MET A 392 -8.55 16.30 -36.95
CA MET A 392 -9.50 17.29 -36.40
C MET A 392 -8.87 18.69 -36.42
N TYR A 393 -9.19 19.47 -37.44
CA TYR A 393 -8.90 20.90 -37.44
C TYR A 393 -9.95 21.62 -36.60
N CYS A 394 -9.51 22.28 -35.52
CA CYS A 394 -10.37 23.19 -34.77
C CYS A 394 -10.21 24.61 -35.27
N SER A 395 -11.30 25.35 -35.35
CA SER A 395 -11.32 26.79 -35.69
C SER A 395 -10.53 27.58 -34.60
N ASP A 396 -9.88 28.66 -34.99
CA ASP A 396 -9.21 29.59 -34.05
C ASP A 396 -10.23 30.49 -33.37
N ILE A 397 -10.97 29.91 -32.44
CA ILE A 397 -11.94 30.68 -31.65
C ILE A 397 -11.25 31.14 -30.36
N LYS A 398 -11.04 32.45 -30.25
CA LYS A 398 -10.56 33.13 -29.07
C LYS A 398 -11.74 33.56 -28.22
N ILE A 399 -11.74 33.23 -26.94
CA ILE A 399 -12.80 33.61 -26.01
C ILE A 399 -12.18 34.35 -24.84
N ASP A 400 -12.63 35.60 -24.61
CA ASP A 400 -12.12 36.38 -23.50
C ASP A 400 -12.68 35.90 -22.17
N LYS A 401 -11.90 36.12 -21.11
CA LYS A 401 -12.27 35.68 -19.77
C LYS A 401 -13.63 36.30 -19.31
N GLU A 402 -13.83 37.60 -19.59
CA GLU A 402 -15.04 38.29 -19.24
C GLU A 402 -16.29 37.74 -19.96
N ARG A 403 -16.13 37.24 -21.21
CA ARG A 403 -17.23 36.60 -21.94
C ARG A 403 -17.64 35.28 -21.27
N VAL A 404 -16.70 34.48 -20.81
CA VAL A 404 -16.97 33.21 -20.07
C VAL A 404 -17.70 33.53 -18.75
N GLU A 405 -17.25 34.57 -18.03
CA GLU A 405 -17.85 34.97 -16.74
C GLU A 405 -19.26 35.49 -16.94
N ARG A 406 -19.51 36.31 -17.96
CA ARG A 406 -20.86 36.80 -18.31
C ARG A 406 -21.79 35.66 -18.70
N ALA A 407 -21.35 34.78 -19.58
CA ALA A 407 -22.16 33.63 -20.00
C ALA A 407 -22.63 32.79 -18.81
N PHE A 408 -21.75 32.53 -17.85
CA PHE A 408 -22.16 31.82 -16.64
C PHE A 408 -23.16 32.60 -15.80
N LEU A 409 -22.98 33.94 -15.62
CA LEU A 409 -23.87 34.76 -14.86
C LEU A 409 -25.27 34.83 -15.51
N GLU A 410 -25.32 35.02 -16.82
CA GLU A 410 -26.55 35.04 -17.59
C GLU A 410 -27.30 33.72 -17.51
N ALA A 411 -26.58 32.60 -17.73
CA ALA A 411 -27.15 31.26 -17.63
C ALA A 411 -27.67 30.97 -16.20
N PHE A 412 -26.89 31.27 -15.17
CA PHE A 412 -27.32 31.08 -13.78
C PHE A 412 -28.56 31.93 -13.45
N ASN A 413 -28.55 33.21 -13.80
CA ASN A 413 -29.66 34.13 -13.52
C ASN A 413 -30.93 33.77 -14.31
N LYS A 414 -30.78 33.20 -15.52
CA LYS A 414 -31.93 32.66 -16.28
C LYS A 414 -32.53 31.45 -15.58
N MET A 415 -31.67 30.56 -15.02
CA MET A 415 -32.13 29.42 -14.22
C MET A 415 -32.86 29.85 -12.94
N VAL A 416 -32.54 31.01 -12.35
CA VAL A 416 -33.31 31.57 -11.21
C VAL A 416 -34.74 31.83 -11.62
N ASP A 417 -34.98 32.40 -12.83
CA ASP A 417 -36.32 32.66 -13.34
C ASP A 417 -37.05 31.36 -13.79
N GLU A 418 -36.33 30.28 -14.03
CA GLU A 418 -36.86 29.01 -14.55
C GLU A 418 -36.69 27.85 -13.57
N VAL A 419 -36.63 28.09 -12.26
CA VAL A 419 -36.37 27.06 -11.22
C VAL A 419 -37.32 25.86 -11.32
N ASP A 420 -38.57 26.08 -11.67
CA ASP A 420 -39.61 25.06 -11.77
C ASP A 420 -39.38 24.11 -12.96
N ASN A 421 -38.58 24.51 -13.95
CA ASN A 421 -38.26 23.69 -15.11
C ASN A 421 -37.18 22.63 -14.83
N ILE A 422 -36.55 22.63 -13.66
CA ILE A 422 -35.55 21.64 -13.28
C ILE A 422 -36.26 20.32 -12.97
N LYS A 423 -36.21 19.39 -13.92
CA LYS A 423 -36.84 18.08 -13.81
C LYS A 423 -36.02 17.14 -12.87
N GLU A 424 -36.76 16.24 -12.22
CA GLU A 424 -36.14 15.12 -11.52
C GLU A 424 -35.62 14.10 -12.57
N SER A 425 -34.44 13.53 -12.30
CA SER A 425 -33.81 12.49 -13.12
C SER A 425 -33.89 11.14 -12.40
N GLU A 426 -33.88 10.05 -13.15
CA GLU A 426 -33.73 8.71 -12.57
C GLU A 426 -32.32 8.48 -11.95
N ASN A 427 -31.36 9.34 -12.31
CA ASN A 427 -30.00 9.27 -11.81
C ASN A 427 -29.89 9.92 -10.43
N LEU A 428 -29.54 9.13 -9.42
CA LEU A 428 -29.40 9.57 -8.03
C LEU A 428 -28.48 10.79 -7.87
N LEU A 429 -27.36 10.83 -8.59
CA LEU A 429 -26.40 11.94 -8.52
C LEU A 429 -26.96 13.22 -9.15
N GLU A 430 -27.62 13.09 -10.29
CA GLU A 430 -28.26 14.24 -10.96
C GLU A 430 -29.39 14.83 -10.09
N ASN A 431 -30.21 13.99 -9.47
CA ASN A 431 -31.24 14.44 -8.53
C ASN A 431 -30.67 15.18 -7.32
N TYR A 432 -29.59 14.62 -6.74
CA TYR A 432 -28.89 15.32 -5.67
C TYR A 432 -28.37 16.70 -6.14
N ARG A 433 -27.76 16.76 -7.34
CA ARG A 433 -27.28 18.02 -7.94
C ARG A 433 -28.40 18.99 -8.29
N ALA A 434 -29.54 18.49 -8.73
CA ALA A 434 -30.72 19.31 -9.00
C ALA A 434 -31.26 19.94 -7.70
N LYS A 435 -31.36 19.18 -6.62
CA LYS A 435 -31.77 19.71 -5.31
C LYS A 435 -30.79 20.78 -4.79
N GLU A 436 -29.48 20.54 -4.92
CA GLU A 436 -28.45 21.50 -4.50
C GLU A 436 -28.49 22.77 -5.38
N LEU A 437 -28.72 22.63 -6.69
CA LEU A 437 -28.89 23.77 -7.59
C LEU A 437 -30.11 24.58 -7.19
N LYS A 438 -31.30 23.98 -6.99
CA LYS A 438 -32.51 24.64 -6.53
C LYS A 438 -32.29 25.47 -5.27
N LYS A 439 -31.66 24.89 -4.24
CA LYS A 439 -31.31 25.62 -3.00
C LYS A 439 -30.41 26.82 -3.22
N LEU A 440 -29.55 26.81 -4.24
CA LEU A 440 -28.70 27.95 -4.57
C LEU A 440 -29.46 29.01 -5.36
N LEU A 441 -30.36 28.60 -6.26
CA LEU A 441 -31.23 29.50 -7.05
C LEU A 441 -32.24 30.23 -6.18
N GLU A 442 -32.75 29.63 -5.11
CA GLU A 442 -33.62 30.25 -4.11
C GLU A 442 -33.01 31.50 -3.44
N LYS A 443 -31.66 31.58 -3.42
CA LYS A 443 -30.96 32.77 -2.91
C LYS A 443 -31.05 33.98 -3.84
N GLY A 444 -31.58 33.80 -5.06
CA GLY A 444 -31.77 34.82 -6.06
C GLY A 444 -30.59 35.03 -7.00
N LYS A 445 -30.73 36.07 -7.85
CA LYS A 445 -29.75 36.38 -8.90
C LYS A 445 -28.42 36.87 -8.35
N ILE A 446 -27.35 36.48 -9.01
CA ILE A 446 -25.98 36.89 -8.66
C ILE A 446 -25.46 37.95 -9.61
N LYS A 447 -24.70 38.94 -9.07
CA LYS A 447 -24.12 40.07 -9.84
C LYS A 447 -22.64 39.86 -10.17
N SER A 448 -21.98 38.95 -9.48
CA SER A 448 -20.55 38.63 -9.65
C SER A 448 -20.29 37.13 -9.50
N ILE A 449 -19.17 36.67 -10.06
CA ILE A 449 -18.79 35.26 -9.99
C ILE A 449 -18.42 34.86 -8.56
N ASP A 450 -19.23 33.96 -7.99
CA ASP A 450 -18.90 33.25 -6.78
C ASP A 450 -18.27 31.88 -7.17
N LYS A 451 -17.02 31.69 -6.77
CA LYS A 451 -16.27 30.48 -7.09
C LYS A 451 -16.87 29.20 -6.48
N ASP A 452 -17.51 29.32 -5.33
CA ASP A 452 -18.15 28.21 -4.66
C ASP A 452 -19.43 27.80 -5.38
N ILE A 453 -20.19 28.75 -5.85
CA ILE A 453 -21.35 28.49 -6.70
C ILE A 453 -20.90 27.78 -7.99
N VAL A 454 -19.95 28.36 -8.72
CA VAL A 454 -19.44 27.77 -9.97
C VAL A 454 -18.97 26.32 -9.73
N ARG A 455 -18.23 26.06 -8.63
CA ARG A 455 -17.73 24.73 -8.30
C ARG A 455 -18.86 23.73 -8.09
N ARG A 456 -19.91 24.11 -7.39
CA ARG A 456 -21.04 23.25 -7.00
C ARG A 456 -22.00 22.96 -8.12
N VAL A 457 -22.14 23.87 -9.08
CA VAL A 457 -23.23 23.80 -10.08
C VAL A 457 -22.74 23.58 -11.51
N LEU A 458 -21.56 24.08 -11.90
CA LEU A 458 -21.09 24.03 -13.29
C LEU A 458 -20.53 22.65 -13.62
N GLU A 459 -21.06 22.03 -14.68
CA GLU A 459 -20.43 20.86 -15.30
C GLU A 459 -19.38 21.31 -16.32
N LYS A 460 -19.79 22.03 -17.36
CA LYS A 460 -18.93 22.53 -18.45
C LYS A 460 -19.58 23.70 -19.20
N ILE A 461 -18.78 24.44 -19.94
CA ILE A 461 -19.18 25.41 -20.92
C ILE A 461 -18.76 24.88 -22.28
N LEU A 462 -19.69 24.62 -23.18
CA LEU A 462 -19.43 24.20 -24.54
C LEU A 462 -19.27 25.43 -25.43
N VAL A 463 -18.28 25.39 -26.32
CA VAL A 463 -18.02 26.40 -27.33
C VAL A 463 -18.33 25.79 -28.68
N ASP A 464 -19.31 26.28 -29.38
CA ASP A 464 -19.67 25.78 -30.70
C ASP A 464 -18.73 26.27 -31.81
N GLU A 465 -19.03 25.96 -33.06
CA GLU A 465 -18.23 26.32 -34.23
C GLU A 465 -18.25 27.83 -34.55
N ASN A 466 -19.28 28.55 -34.06
CA ASN A 466 -19.46 29.99 -34.23
C ASN A 466 -18.90 30.78 -33.03
N GLY A 467 -18.46 30.06 -31.97
CA GLY A 467 -18.00 30.69 -30.73
C GLY A 467 -19.12 31.01 -29.74
N GLU A 468 -20.34 30.54 -29.99
CA GLU A 468 -21.44 30.67 -29.03
C GLU A 468 -21.23 29.75 -27.83
N LEU A 469 -21.74 30.16 -26.67
CA LEU A 469 -21.49 29.45 -25.40
C LEU A 469 -22.76 28.78 -24.91
N GLU A 470 -22.68 27.50 -24.61
CA GLU A 470 -23.71 26.75 -23.88
C GLU A 470 -23.18 26.37 -22.50
N VAL A 471 -23.84 26.85 -21.46
CA VAL A 471 -23.51 26.53 -20.07
C VAL A 471 -24.29 25.30 -19.63
N ARG A 472 -23.60 24.22 -19.27
CA ARG A 472 -24.21 22.98 -18.75
C ARG A 472 -23.97 22.84 -17.26
N PHE A 473 -25.02 22.56 -16.52
CA PHE A 473 -25.00 22.38 -15.08
C PHE A 473 -24.92 20.90 -14.70
N LEU A 474 -24.37 20.63 -13.53
CA LEU A 474 -24.25 19.26 -12.97
C LEU A 474 -25.61 18.58 -12.75
N ALA A 475 -26.67 19.35 -12.72
CA ALA A 475 -28.08 18.91 -12.65
C ALA A 475 -28.62 18.37 -14.00
N GLY A 476 -27.80 18.27 -15.03
CA GLY A 476 -28.19 17.78 -16.35
C GLY A 476 -28.87 18.81 -17.25
N CYS A 477 -29.10 20.03 -16.81
CA CYS A 477 -29.71 21.12 -17.60
C CYS A 477 -28.65 21.98 -18.28
N GLY A 478 -28.99 22.57 -19.43
CA GLY A 478 -28.12 23.47 -20.21
C GLY A 478 -28.84 24.73 -20.63
N VAL A 479 -28.10 25.84 -20.74
CA VAL A 479 -28.62 27.17 -21.16
C VAL A 479 -27.69 27.74 -22.22
N GLY A 480 -28.19 28.01 -23.39
CA GLY A 480 -27.48 28.75 -24.44
C GLY A 480 -27.45 30.25 -24.11
N VAL A 481 -26.28 30.90 -24.35
CA VAL A 481 -26.02 32.32 -24.06
C VAL A 481 -25.22 32.93 -25.19
#